data_1572b5519207d6302d1fd57261d85f84
#
_entry.id   1572b5519207d6302d1fd57261d85f84
#
_cell.length_a   1.000
_cell.length_b   1.000
_cell.length_c   1.000
_cell.angle_alpha   90.00
_cell.angle_beta   90.00
_cell.angle_gamma   90.00
#
_symmetry.space_group_name_H-M   'P 1'
#
loop_
_entity.id
_entity.type
_entity.pdbx_description
1 polymer ?
#
loop_
_entity_poly.entity_id
_entity_poly.type
_entity_poly.pdbx_seq_one_letter_code
_entity_poly.pdbx_strand_id
1 'polypeptide(L)'
;MKIYADNAATTKLDIDAFEAMKPYPLEDYGNPSGAYSFSKKAKRALEKARKTIAECINAEPEQIIFTSGGTESNNHAIKHYTVDSDVKHVITSPIEHHSVLYACENSGAEVLTVPVDKYGTVTLDSFAEVLCRPREVVCSCDSHLVTIMMANNEIGTIQPIKELASCGGAVFHTDAVQAVGHIPIDVKEMGIDMLSASAHKFNGPKGVGFLYSRNGLLQPYHHGGSQEFGM
;
A
#
# COMPACT_ATOMS: atom_id res chain seq x y z
N MET A 1 -13.55 33.88 6.61
CA MET A 1 -13.69 32.51 6.10
C MET A 1 -12.39 31.76 6.40
N LYS A 2 -12.42 30.56 7.01
CA LYS A 2 -11.21 29.72 7.19
C LYS A 2 -11.12 28.77 6.01
N ILE A 3 -9.98 28.73 5.32
CA ILE A 3 -9.70 27.83 4.20
C ILE A 3 -8.58 26.88 4.63
N TYR A 4 -8.81 25.55 4.48
CA TYR A 4 -7.78 24.53 4.65
C TYR A 4 -7.37 24.05 3.25
N ALA A 5 -6.12 24.27 2.88
CA ALA A 5 -5.60 23.99 1.53
C ALA A 5 -4.46 22.95 1.53
N ASP A 6 -4.23 22.25 2.65
CA ASP A 6 -3.18 21.24 2.80
C ASP A 6 -3.79 19.82 2.75
N ASN A 7 -4.44 19.48 1.66
CA ASN A 7 -5.07 18.16 1.48
C ASN A 7 -4.03 17.03 1.33
N ALA A 8 -2.80 17.34 0.96
CA ALA A 8 -1.71 16.36 0.95
C ALA A 8 -1.34 15.88 2.37
N ALA A 9 -1.53 16.69 3.40
CA ALA A 9 -1.35 16.26 4.78
C ALA A 9 -2.52 15.42 5.29
N THR A 10 -3.76 15.85 5.06
CA THR A 10 -4.99 15.11 5.40
C THR A 10 -6.20 15.76 4.74
N THR A 11 -7.25 15.01 4.47
CA THR A 11 -8.51 15.54 3.97
C THR A 11 -9.57 15.62 5.06
N LYS A 12 -10.61 16.42 4.83
CA LYS A 12 -11.80 16.44 5.67
C LYS A 12 -12.57 15.12 5.46
N LEU A 13 -13.02 14.51 6.56
CA LEU A 13 -13.90 13.35 6.49
C LEU A 13 -15.20 13.73 5.74
N ASP A 14 -15.55 12.92 4.76
CA ASP A 14 -16.80 13.06 4.03
C ASP A 14 -17.99 12.77 4.94
N ILE A 15 -19.08 13.56 4.79
CA ILE A 15 -20.25 13.44 5.66
C ILE A 15 -21.00 12.12 5.43
N ASP A 16 -21.07 11.65 4.19
CA ASP A 16 -21.75 10.40 3.86
C ASP A 16 -20.94 9.21 4.37
N ALA A 17 -19.59 9.28 4.32
CA ALA A 17 -18.71 8.30 4.94
C ALA A 17 -18.89 8.26 6.47
N PHE A 18 -18.98 9.43 7.12
CA PHE A 18 -19.25 9.51 8.57
C PHE A 18 -20.60 8.89 8.94
N GLU A 19 -21.68 9.25 8.25
CA GLU A 19 -23.01 8.71 8.55
C GLU A 19 -23.07 7.19 8.26
N ALA A 20 -22.37 6.71 7.25
CA ALA A 20 -22.26 5.28 6.98
C ALA A 20 -21.52 4.49 8.08
N MET A 21 -20.55 5.12 8.75
CA MET A 21 -19.81 4.51 9.88
C MET A 21 -20.60 4.50 11.19
N LYS A 22 -21.42 5.52 11.42
CA LYS A 22 -22.07 5.82 12.70
C LYS A 22 -22.86 4.67 13.35
N PRO A 23 -23.57 3.78 12.61
CA PRO A 23 -24.29 2.66 13.21
C PRO A 23 -23.37 1.64 13.91
N TYR A 24 -22.14 1.45 13.40
CA TYR A 24 -21.27 0.36 13.86
C TYR A 24 -20.68 0.57 15.26
N PRO A 25 -20.23 1.75 15.69
CA PRO A 25 -19.80 1.95 17.07
C PRO A 25 -20.96 2.07 18.07
N LEU A 26 -22.21 2.33 17.64
CA LEU A 26 -23.34 2.63 18.52
C LEU A 26 -24.37 1.52 18.60
N GLU A 27 -24.72 0.91 17.48
CA GLU A 27 -25.84 -0.04 17.35
C GLU A 27 -25.38 -1.42 16.91
N ASP A 28 -24.63 -1.51 15.82
CA ASP A 28 -24.21 -2.75 15.16
C ASP A 28 -22.75 -3.13 15.52
N TYR A 29 -22.34 -2.89 16.78
CA TYR A 29 -20.96 -3.02 17.28
C TYR A 29 -20.49 -4.48 17.51
N GLY A 30 -21.25 -5.46 17.06
CA GLY A 30 -20.90 -6.89 17.23
C GLY A 30 -19.58 -7.26 16.56
N ASN A 31 -18.78 -8.10 17.22
CA ASN A 31 -17.53 -8.59 16.63
C ASN A 31 -17.82 -9.36 15.32
N PRO A 32 -17.26 -8.96 14.17
CA PRO A 32 -17.51 -9.60 12.87
C PRO A 32 -17.19 -11.11 12.84
N SER A 33 -16.26 -11.57 13.68
CA SER A 33 -15.90 -12.99 13.80
C SER A 33 -16.89 -13.83 14.62
N GLY A 34 -17.91 -13.21 15.24
CA GLY A 34 -18.90 -13.90 16.06
C GLY A 34 -19.88 -14.74 15.22
N ALA A 35 -20.23 -15.93 15.72
CA ALA A 35 -21.13 -16.87 15.03
C ALA A 35 -22.64 -16.51 15.17
N TYR A 36 -22.99 -15.61 16.06
CA TYR A 36 -24.38 -15.27 16.40
C TYR A 36 -24.92 -14.12 15.53
N SER A 37 -26.26 -13.96 15.57
CA SER A 37 -26.99 -13.05 14.68
C SER A 37 -26.56 -11.57 14.79
N PHE A 38 -26.19 -11.12 15.99
CA PHE A 38 -25.78 -9.74 16.28
C PHE A 38 -24.49 -9.36 15.51
N SER A 39 -23.58 -10.30 15.28
CA SER A 39 -22.35 -10.09 14.55
C SER A 39 -22.52 -10.02 13.02
N LYS A 40 -23.64 -10.54 12.49
CA LYS A 40 -23.82 -10.68 11.04
C LYS A 40 -23.86 -9.36 10.29
N LYS A 41 -24.37 -8.30 10.91
CA LYS A 41 -24.42 -6.97 10.26
C LYS A 41 -23.02 -6.38 10.10
N ALA A 42 -22.23 -6.38 11.18
CA ALA A 42 -20.84 -5.92 11.16
C ALA A 42 -19.99 -6.73 10.15
N LYS A 43 -20.14 -8.06 10.13
CA LYS A 43 -19.48 -8.93 9.17
C LYS A 43 -19.80 -8.56 7.71
N ARG A 44 -21.08 -8.43 7.38
CA ARG A 44 -21.52 -8.07 6.03
C ARG A 44 -21.02 -6.68 5.61
N ALA A 45 -20.95 -5.73 6.55
CA ALA A 45 -20.44 -4.40 6.28
C ALA A 45 -18.95 -4.43 5.95
N LEU A 46 -18.17 -5.19 6.71
CA LEU A 46 -16.74 -5.38 6.47
C LEU A 46 -16.49 -6.05 5.11
N GLU A 47 -17.24 -7.12 4.80
CA GLU A 47 -17.16 -7.82 3.50
C GLU A 47 -17.53 -6.88 2.34
N LYS A 48 -18.59 -6.07 2.50
CA LYS A 48 -19.00 -5.08 1.50
C LYS A 48 -17.92 -4.01 1.29
N ALA A 49 -17.34 -3.47 2.37
CA ALA A 49 -16.30 -2.46 2.29
C ALA A 49 -15.07 -3.00 1.56
N ARG A 50 -14.65 -4.21 1.91
CA ARG A 50 -13.54 -4.92 1.26
C ARG A 50 -13.77 -5.10 -0.24
N LYS A 51 -14.96 -5.57 -0.62
CA LYS A 51 -15.37 -5.72 -2.01
C LYS A 51 -15.34 -4.39 -2.77
N THR A 52 -15.91 -3.33 -2.18
CA THR A 52 -15.92 -2.00 -2.80
C THR A 52 -14.50 -1.48 -3.06
N ILE A 53 -13.59 -1.63 -2.10
CA ILE A 53 -12.19 -1.22 -2.26
C ILE A 53 -11.53 -2.04 -3.38
N ALA A 54 -11.72 -3.35 -3.39
CA ALA A 54 -11.17 -4.22 -4.42
C ALA A 54 -11.66 -3.81 -5.83
N GLU A 55 -12.95 -3.56 -5.99
CA GLU A 55 -13.53 -3.08 -7.25
C GLU A 55 -12.93 -1.75 -7.71
N CYS A 56 -12.61 -0.82 -6.79
CA CYS A 56 -12.02 0.48 -7.12
C CYS A 56 -10.61 0.40 -7.72
N ILE A 57 -9.87 -0.67 -7.47
CA ILE A 57 -8.49 -0.85 -7.97
C ILE A 57 -8.35 -2.08 -8.88
N ASN A 58 -9.46 -2.69 -9.32
CA ASN A 58 -9.51 -3.93 -10.11
C ASN A 58 -8.81 -5.12 -9.44
N ALA A 59 -9.04 -5.31 -8.13
CA ALA A 59 -8.54 -6.42 -7.31
C ALA A 59 -9.68 -7.38 -6.92
N GLU A 60 -9.32 -8.52 -6.32
CA GLU A 60 -10.27 -9.42 -5.66
C GLU A 60 -10.36 -9.05 -4.14
N PRO A 61 -11.53 -9.27 -3.48
CA PRO A 61 -11.70 -8.93 -2.07
C PRO A 61 -10.66 -9.57 -1.14
N GLU A 62 -10.26 -10.80 -1.42
CA GLU A 62 -9.29 -11.57 -0.63
C GLU A 62 -7.87 -11.01 -0.71
N GLN A 63 -7.62 -10.09 -1.66
CA GLN A 63 -6.35 -9.40 -1.85
C GLN A 63 -6.26 -8.09 -1.06
N ILE A 64 -7.32 -7.70 -0.35
CA ILE A 64 -7.37 -6.46 0.44
C ILE A 64 -7.23 -6.80 1.93
N ILE A 65 -6.28 -6.20 2.60
CA ILE A 65 -6.01 -6.31 4.03
C ILE A 65 -6.24 -4.95 4.67
N PHE A 66 -7.13 -4.84 5.64
CA PHE A 66 -7.31 -3.59 6.38
C PHE A 66 -6.17 -3.36 7.35
N THR A 67 -5.70 -2.13 7.42
CA THR A 67 -4.62 -1.67 8.29
C THR A 67 -5.03 -0.40 9.04
N SER A 68 -4.20 0.06 9.96
CA SER A 68 -4.42 1.36 10.64
C SER A 68 -4.08 2.57 9.75
N GLY A 69 -3.45 2.36 8.59
CA GLY A 69 -3.07 3.42 7.65
C GLY A 69 -1.87 3.07 6.79
N GLY A 70 -1.43 4.04 5.99
CA GLY A 70 -0.33 3.85 5.03
C GLY A 70 0.99 3.41 5.68
N THR A 71 1.30 3.92 6.88
CA THR A 71 2.53 3.55 7.60
C THR A 71 2.57 2.06 7.92
N GLU A 72 1.48 1.50 8.46
CA GLU A 72 1.40 0.06 8.72
C GLU A 72 1.45 -0.73 7.42
N SER A 73 0.71 -0.32 6.40
CA SER A 73 0.69 -0.98 5.08
C SER A 73 2.10 -1.03 4.46
N ASN A 74 2.83 0.09 4.44
CA ASN A 74 4.19 0.17 3.90
C ASN A 74 5.16 -0.74 4.68
N ASN A 75 5.11 -0.68 6.01
CA ASN A 75 5.96 -1.53 6.85
C ASN A 75 5.63 -3.01 6.68
N HIS A 76 4.35 -3.37 6.59
CA HIS A 76 3.93 -4.75 6.39
C HIS A 76 4.43 -5.29 5.04
N ALA A 77 4.23 -4.54 3.96
CA ALA A 77 4.69 -4.91 2.63
C ALA A 77 6.21 -5.13 2.58
N ILE A 78 6.98 -4.19 3.11
CA ILE A 78 8.45 -4.25 3.08
C ILE A 78 8.94 -5.39 3.97
N LYS A 79 8.44 -5.51 5.20
CA LYS A 79 8.86 -6.53 6.16
C LYS A 79 8.54 -7.95 5.67
N HIS A 80 7.36 -8.16 5.06
CA HIS A 80 6.99 -9.47 4.52
C HIS A 80 8.06 -10.02 3.57
N TYR A 81 8.59 -9.18 2.68
CA TYR A 81 9.56 -9.62 1.68
C TYR A 81 11.00 -9.58 2.15
N THR A 82 11.31 -8.84 3.21
CA THR A 82 12.71 -8.70 3.65
C THR A 82 13.06 -9.60 4.83
N VAL A 83 12.10 -9.96 5.68
CA VAL A 83 12.36 -10.80 6.87
C VAL A 83 12.08 -12.27 6.58
N ASP A 84 11.00 -12.58 5.86
CA ASP A 84 10.47 -13.94 5.70
C ASP A 84 10.70 -14.52 4.30
N SER A 85 11.46 -13.85 3.44
CA SER A 85 11.80 -14.30 2.09
C SER A 85 13.30 -14.13 1.80
N ASP A 86 13.74 -14.69 0.66
CA ASP A 86 15.13 -14.58 0.19
C ASP A 86 15.48 -13.23 -0.46
N VAL A 87 14.63 -12.19 -0.26
CA VAL A 87 14.90 -10.84 -0.78
C VAL A 87 16.10 -10.25 -0.08
N LYS A 88 17.14 -9.96 -0.87
CA LYS A 88 18.41 -9.40 -0.38
C LYS A 88 18.53 -7.90 -0.64
N HIS A 89 17.72 -7.37 -1.55
CA HIS A 89 17.84 -5.98 -1.98
C HIS A 89 16.47 -5.34 -2.05
N VAL A 90 16.39 -4.12 -1.51
CA VAL A 90 15.23 -3.24 -1.67
C VAL A 90 15.63 -2.08 -2.57
N ILE A 91 14.94 -1.93 -3.70
CA ILE A 91 15.13 -0.83 -4.65
C ILE A 91 14.05 0.22 -4.37
N THR A 92 14.47 1.44 -4.09
CA THR A 92 13.56 2.53 -3.71
C THR A 92 14.00 3.87 -4.32
N SER A 93 13.18 4.91 -4.19
CA SER A 93 13.53 6.26 -4.61
C SER A 93 13.94 7.16 -3.44
N PRO A 94 14.69 8.25 -3.65
CA PRO A 94 15.06 9.17 -2.56
C PRO A 94 13.91 10.07 -2.09
N ILE A 95 12.80 10.08 -2.82
CA ILE A 95 11.64 10.95 -2.57
C ILE A 95 10.46 10.24 -1.90
N GLU A 96 10.67 9.02 -1.41
CA GLU A 96 9.64 8.25 -0.73
C GLU A 96 9.21 8.91 0.59
N HIS A 97 7.99 8.57 1.03
CA HIS A 97 7.56 8.90 2.38
C HIS A 97 8.45 8.21 3.43
N HIS A 98 8.68 8.86 4.57
CA HIS A 98 9.53 8.32 5.66
C HIS A 98 9.11 6.92 6.14
N SER A 99 7.81 6.56 6.06
CA SER A 99 7.36 5.21 6.39
C SER A 99 7.89 4.12 5.45
N VAL A 100 8.29 4.49 4.22
CA VAL A 100 8.98 3.60 3.27
C VAL A 100 10.49 3.65 3.53
N LEU A 101 11.10 4.85 3.57
CA LEU A 101 12.55 4.99 3.75
C LEU A 101 13.03 4.28 5.01
N TYR A 102 12.40 4.56 6.16
CA TYR A 102 12.80 3.94 7.43
C TYR A 102 12.49 2.44 7.49
N ALA A 103 11.40 2.00 6.84
CA ALA A 103 11.13 0.56 6.74
C ALA A 103 12.21 -0.15 5.91
N CYS A 104 12.66 0.44 4.80
CA CYS A 104 13.76 -0.08 4.00
C CYS A 104 15.08 -0.11 4.80
N GLU A 105 15.45 0.98 5.46
CA GLU A 105 16.66 1.07 6.28
C GLU A 105 16.71 0.03 7.41
N ASN A 106 15.55 -0.31 7.97
CA ASN A 106 15.43 -1.28 9.07
C ASN A 106 15.01 -2.68 8.60
N SER A 107 15.04 -2.95 7.31
CA SER A 107 14.63 -4.23 6.73
C SER A 107 15.67 -5.35 6.87
N GLY A 108 16.94 -4.98 7.08
CA GLY A 108 18.07 -5.90 7.02
C GLY A 108 18.57 -6.23 5.61
N ALA A 109 17.85 -5.80 4.57
CA ALA A 109 18.25 -5.94 3.17
C ALA A 109 19.17 -4.78 2.73
N GLU A 110 19.93 -4.97 1.66
CA GLU A 110 20.70 -3.89 1.04
C GLU A 110 19.74 -2.94 0.32
N VAL A 111 19.78 -1.65 0.67
CA VAL A 111 18.94 -0.63 0.06
C VAL A 111 19.64 0.02 -1.12
N LEU A 112 19.01 -0.04 -2.29
CA LEU A 112 19.49 0.55 -3.53
C LEU A 112 18.57 1.70 -3.91
N THR A 113 19.13 2.90 -3.99
CA THR A 113 18.35 4.09 -4.35
C THR A 113 18.47 4.38 -5.84
N VAL A 114 17.33 4.49 -6.52
CA VAL A 114 17.23 4.93 -7.91
C VAL A 114 17.23 6.45 -7.94
N PRO A 115 18.16 7.10 -8.65
CA PRO A 115 18.11 8.55 -8.79
C PRO A 115 16.88 9.01 -9.56
N VAL A 116 16.36 10.16 -9.19
CA VAL A 116 15.26 10.83 -9.88
C VAL A 116 15.79 11.98 -10.75
N ASP A 117 15.02 12.34 -11.76
CA ASP A 117 15.32 13.51 -12.58
C ASP A 117 15.02 14.83 -11.83
N LYS A 118 15.20 15.96 -12.50
CA LYS A 118 14.95 17.31 -11.94
C LYS A 118 13.47 17.58 -11.57
N TYR A 119 12.57 16.72 -12.00
CA TYR A 119 11.15 16.80 -11.69
C TYR A 119 10.73 15.76 -10.63
N GLY A 120 11.68 15.00 -10.10
CA GLY A 120 11.43 13.93 -9.14
C GLY A 120 10.91 12.65 -9.78
N THR A 121 11.09 12.44 -11.10
CA THR A 121 10.64 11.24 -11.79
C THR A 121 11.72 10.18 -11.79
N VAL A 122 11.38 8.95 -11.42
CA VAL A 122 12.21 7.76 -11.66
C VAL A 122 12.11 7.43 -13.15
N THR A 123 13.20 7.62 -13.90
CA THR A 123 13.22 7.29 -15.33
C THR A 123 13.48 5.79 -15.52
N LEU A 124 13.01 5.24 -16.65
CA LEU A 124 13.26 3.84 -16.99
C LEU A 124 14.75 3.54 -17.11
N ASP A 125 15.53 4.48 -17.65
CA ASP A 125 16.99 4.32 -17.81
C ASP A 125 17.66 4.22 -16.43
N SER A 126 17.38 5.15 -15.52
CA SER A 126 17.95 5.13 -14.17
C SER A 126 17.51 3.91 -13.36
N PHE A 127 16.27 3.46 -13.56
CA PHE A 127 15.74 2.26 -12.91
C PHE A 127 16.43 0.99 -13.45
N ALA A 128 16.53 0.85 -14.77
CA ALA A 128 17.20 -0.28 -15.39
C ALA A 128 18.69 -0.35 -15.01
N GLU A 129 19.38 0.79 -14.92
CA GLU A 129 20.77 0.86 -14.46
C GLU A 129 20.94 0.29 -13.05
N VAL A 130 20.02 0.60 -12.11
CA VAL A 130 20.08 0.09 -10.75
C VAL A 130 19.66 -1.38 -10.69
N LEU A 131 18.60 -1.76 -11.42
CA LEU A 131 18.10 -3.15 -11.47
C LEU A 131 19.12 -4.12 -12.08
N CYS A 132 19.84 -3.68 -13.11
CA CYS A 132 20.77 -4.51 -13.90
C CYS A 132 22.24 -4.33 -13.47
N ARG A 133 22.55 -3.68 -12.35
CA ARG A 133 23.96 -3.51 -11.92
C ARG A 133 24.68 -4.85 -11.90
N PRO A 134 25.84 -4.95 -12.57
CA PRO A 134 26.63 -6.17 -12.55
C PRO A 134 26.99 -6.52 -11.12
N ARG A 135 26.57 -7.67 -10.64
CA ARG A 135 26.93 -8.21 -9.34
C ARG A 135 27.69 -9.50 -9.57
N GLU A 136 28.71 -9.74 -8.77
CA GLU A 136 29.53 -10.96 -8.82
C GLU A 136 28.76 -12.25 -8.54
N VAL A 137 27.48 -12.13 -8.21
CA VAL A 137 26.56 -13.26 -7.98
C VAL A 137 25.38 -13.13 -8.94
N VAL A 138 25.07 -14.20 -9.66
CA VAL A 138 23.86 -14.36 -10.48
C VAL A 138 22.65 -14.13 -9.55
N CYS A 139 22.17 -12.90 -9.48
CA CYS A 139 20.93 -12.60 -8.81
C CYS A 139 19.77 -13.08 -9.68
N SER A 140 19.01 -14.06 -9.22
CA SER A 140 17.69 -14.31 -9.76
C SER A 140 16.87 -13.03 -9.53
N CYS A 141 16.09 -12.61 -10.52
CA CYS A 141 15.23 -11.44 -10.43
C CYS A 141 14.26 -11.51 -9.23
N ASP A 142 13.98 -12.72 -8.74
CA ASP A 142 13.11 -13.00 -7.58
C ASP A 142 13.68 -12.54 -6.22
N SER A 143 14.92 -12.01 -6.19
CA SER A 143 15.58 -11.56 -4.95
C SER A 143 15.46 -10.05 -4.69
N HIS A 144 14.61 -9.33 -5.42
CA HIS A 144 14.44 -7.89 -5.26
C HIS A 144 13.00 -7.51 -4.88
N LEU A 145 12.88 -6.60 -3.91
CA LEU A 145 11.68 -5.82 -3.68
C LEU A 145 11.90 -4.42 -4.27
N VAL A 146 11.03 -4.00 -5.17
CA VAL A 146 10.93 -2.61 -5.61
C VAL A 146 9.85 -1.92 -4.81
N THR A 147 10.12 -0.74 -4.27
CA THR A 147 9.13 0.11 -3.60
C THR A 147 9.30 1.55 -4.06
N ILE A 148 8.36 2.02 -4.88
CA ILE A 148 8.34 3.37 -5.45
C ILE A 148 6.95 3.94 -5.29
N MET A 149 6.84 5.13 -4.66
CA MET A 149 5.56 5.79 -4.45
C MET A 149 4.90 6.16 -5.78
N MET A 150 3.58 6.04 -5.86
CA MET A 150 2.83 6.34 -7.08
C MET A 150 2.72 7.83 -7.34
N ALA A 151 2.52 8.63 -6.28
CA ALA A 151 2.45 10.09 -6.35
C ALA A 151 3.11 10.69 -5.12
N ASN A 152 3.94 11.71 -5.32
CA ASN A 152 4.67 12.35 -4.23
C ASN A 152 3.82 13.45 -3.56
N ASN A 153 3.81 13.46 -2.24
CA ASN A 153 3.02 14.38 -1.42
C ASN A 153 3.57 15.81 -1.34
N GLU A 154 4.83 16.04 -1.70
CA GLU A 154 5.49 17.34 -1.57
C GLU A 154 5.58 18.06 -2.93
N ILE A 155 6.00 17.36 -3.97
CA ILE A 155 6.25 17.92 -5.30
C ILE A 155 5.19 17.56 -6.33
N GLY A 156 4.26 16.63 -6.00
CA GLY A 156 3.12 16.27 -6.86
C GLY A 156 3.48 15.40 -8.07
N THR A 157 4.70 14.93 -8.18
CA THR A 157 5.14 14.07 -9.29
C THR A 157 4.42 12.73 -9.24
N ILE A 158 3.85 12.31 -10.37
CA ILE A 158 3.26 10.98 -10.57
C ILE A 158 4.30 10.11 -11.28
N GLN A 159 4.61 8.95 -10.70
CA GLN A 159 5.61 8.03 -11.22
C GLN A 159 5.04 7.13 -12.33
N PRO A 160 5.83 6.71 -13.31
CA PRO A 160 5.43 5.80 -14.39
C PRO A 160 5.40 4.34 -13.88
N ILE A 161 4.50 4.05 -12.91
CA ILE A 161 4.45 2.77 -12.20
C ILE A 161 4.28 1.58 -13.14
N LYS A 162 3.39 1.69 -14.15
CA LYS A 162 3.14 0.61 -15.11
C LYS A 162 4.41 0.24 -15.88
N GLU A 163 5.14 1.22 -16.34
CA GLU A 163 6.38 1.05 -17.10
C GLU A 163 7.48 0.46 -16.19
N LEU A 164 7.62 0.97 -14.97
CA LEU A 164 8.61 0.47 -14.01
C LEU A 164 8.32 -0.97 -13.60
N ALA A 165 7.07 -1.31 -13.29
CA ALA A 165 6.67 -2.67 -12.94
C ALA A 165 6.86 -3.65 -14.13
N SER A 166 6.74 -3.16 -15.37
CA SER A 166 6.94 -3.96 -16.58
C SER A 166 8.39 -4.32 -16.84
N CYS A 167 9.36 -3.69 -16.17
CA CYS A 167 10.78 -4.05 -16.31
C CYS A 167 11.10 -5.45 -15.79
N GLY A 168 10.17 -6.06 -15.05
CA GLY A 168 10.12 -7.49 -14.72
C GLY A 168 11.11 -7.96 -13.65
N GLY A 169 10.84 -9.15 -13.13
CA GLY A 169 11.77 -9.91 -12.31
C GLY A 169 11.92 -9.48 -10.85
N ALA A 170 11.13 -8.53 -10.37
CA ALA A 170 11.11 -8.11 -8.96
C ALA A 170 9.67 -8.02 -8.46
N VAL A 171 9.46 -8.20 -7.17
CA VAL A 171 8.18 -7.88 -6.54
C VAL A 171 8.02 -6.37 -6.49
N PHE A 172 6.89 -5.85 -6.97
CA PHE A 172 6.65 -4.41 -7.08
C PHE A 172 5.60 -3.93 -6.06
N HIS A 173 6.06 -3.18 -5.08
CA HIS A 173 5.23 -2.42 -4.14
C HIS A 173 5.16 -0.96 -4.53
N THR A 174 3.99 -0.33 -4.34
CA THR A 174 3.85 1.12 -4.47
C THR A 174 3.13 1.72 -3.26
N ASP A 175 3.69 2.78 -2.69
CA ASP A 175 2.95 3.66 -1.80
C ASP A 175 2.00 4.53 -2.64
N ALA A 176 0.72 4.15 -2.64
CA ALA A 176 -0.34 4.87 -3.37
C ALA A 176 -1.20 5.75 -2.45
N VAL A 177 -0.69 6.10 -1.27
CA VAL A 177 -1.42 6.92 -0.28
C VAL A 177 -1.90 8.24 -0.86
N GLN A 178 -1.13 8.87 -1.76
CA GLN A 178 -1.51 10.11 -2.44
C GLN A 178 -2.24 9.89 -3.78
N ALA A 179 -2.39 8.65 -4.23
CA ALA A 179 -2.95 8.34 -5.54
C ALA A 179 -4.36 7.75 -5.48
N VAL A 180 -4.62 6.87 -4.50
CA VAL A 180 -5.95 6.25 -4.32
C VAL A 180 -7.03 7.31 -4.13
N GLY A 181 -8.10 7.20 -4.94
CA GLY A 181 -9.19 8.16 -4.96
C GLY A 181 -8.93 9.46 -5.74
N HIS A 182 -7.71 9.66 -6.26
CA HIS A 182 -7.31 10.86 -7.02
C HIS A 182 -7.00 10.57 -8.49
N ILE A 183 -6.40 9.42 -8.77
CA ILE A 183 -6.11 8.96 -10.14
C ILE A 183 -6.64 7.54 -10.32
N PRO A 184 -6.98 7.13 -11.55
CA PRO A 184 -7.38 5.75 -11.84
C PRO A 184 -6.25 4.77 -11.55
N ILE A 185 -6.56 3.67 -10.86
CA ILE A 185 -5.61 2.60 -10.54
C ILE A 185 -6.22 1.27 -10.98
N ASP A 186 -5.49 0.53 -11.79
CA ASP A 186 -5.77 -0.85 -12.14
C ASP A 186 -4.53 -1.68 -11.80
N VAL A 187 -4.58 -2.38 -10.66
CA VAL A 187 -3.41 -3.11 -10.15
C VAL A 187 -2.98 -4.26 -11.07
N LYS A 188 -3.92 -4.85 -11.82
CA LYS A 188 -3.66 -5.93 -12.77
C LYS A 188 -2.98 -5.38 -14.02
N GLU A 189 -3.51 -4.31 -14.60
CA GLU A 189 -2.95 -3.65 -15.80
C GLU A 189 -1.58 -3.01 -15.51
N MET A 190 -1.41 -2.39 -14.33
CA MET A 190 -0.17 -1.74 -13.92
C MET A 190 0.92 -2.72 -13.47
N GLY A 191 0.60 -4.01 -13.31
CA GLY A 191 1.59 -5.00 -12.88
C GLY A 191 1.99 -4.88 -11.40
N ILE A 192 1.19 -4.26 -10.55
CA ILE A 192 1.47 -4.01 -9.14
C ILE A 192 1.26 -5.30 -8.33
N ASP A 193 2.23 -5.68 -7.49
CA ASP A 193 2.12 -6.83 -6.58
C ASP A 193 1.57 -6.42 -5.22
N MET A 194 1.93 -5.24 -4.73
CA MET A 194 1.41 -4.68 -3.48
C MET A 194 1.18 -3.17 -3.60
N LEU A 195 0.13 -2.69 -2.91
CA LEU A 195 -0.24 -1.28 -2.90
C LEU A 195 -0.70 -0.86 -1.50
N SER A 196 -0.11 0.22 -0.98
CA SER A 196 -0.48 0.81 0.30
C SER A 196 -1.39 2.04 0.14
N ALA A 197 -2.41 2.14 1.01
CA ALA A 197 -3.34 3.27 1.01
C ALA A 197 -3.72 3.71 2.43
N SER A 198 -4.18 4.96 2.56
CA SER A 198 -4.63 5.55 3.82
C SER A 198 -5.89 6.38 3.61
N ALA A 199 -6.98 6.01 4.27
CA ALA A 199 -8.31 6.56 4.01
C ALA A 199 -8.40 8.08 4.21
N HIS A 200 -7.67 8.65 5.17
CA HIS A 200 -7.70 10.09 5.43
C HIS A 200 -7.10 10.96 4.33
N LYS A 201 -6.55 10.38 3.28
CA LYS A 201 -6.06 11.10 2.10
C LYS A 201 -7.12 11.24 1.01
N PHE A 202 -8.18 10.41 1.06
CA PHE A 202 -9.32 10.44 0.13
C PHE A 202 -10.65 10.54 0.85
N ASN A 203 -10.75 11.47 1.80
CA ASN A 203 -11.97 11.83 2.55
C ASN A 203 -12.54 10.73 3.46
N GLY A 204 -11.77 9.68 3.73
CA GLY A 204 -12.10 8.65 4.70
C GLY A 204 -11.66 9.01 6.13
N PRO A 205 -11.96 8.15 7.12
CA PRO A 205 -11.55 8.35 8.51
C PRO A 205 -10.04 8.22 8.70
N LYS A 206 -9.52 8.85 9.75
CA LYS A 206 -8.17 8.60 10.27
C LYS A 206 -8.13 7.26 11.00
N GLY A 207 -6.97 6.62 11.03
CA GLY A 207 -6.78 5.36 11.75
C GLY A 207 -7.24 4.13 10.99
N VAL A 208 -7.44 4.24 9.66
CA VAL A 208 -7.70 3.12 8.77
C VAL A 208 -7.01 3.32 7.43
N GLY A 209 -6.53 2.23 6.88
CA GLY A 209 -5.96 2.12 5.54
C GLY A 209 -6.16 0.71 5.00
N PHE A 210 -5.52 0.41 3.91
CA PHE A 210 -5.47 -0.95 3.39
C PHE A 210 -4.15 -1.22 2.68
N LEU A 211 -3.81 -2.49 2.66
CA LEU A 211 -2.76 -3.07 1.84
C LEU A 211 -3.41 -4.01 0.83
N TYR A 212 -3.16 -3.80 -0.45
CA TYR A 212 -3.43 -4.76 -1.49
C TYR A 212 -2.22 -5.69 -1.64
N SER A 213 -2.46 -7.00 -1.78
CA SER A 213 -1.46 -8.00 -2.10
C SER A 213 -1.99 -8.92 -3.20
N ARG A 214 -1.29 -9.00 -4.33
CA ARG A 214 -1.66 -9.84 -5.48
C ARG A 214 -1.84 -11.31 -5.12
N ASN A 215 -0.96 -11.82 -4.25
CA ASN A 215 -1.00 -13.22 -3.80
C ASN A 215 -1.94 -13.44 -2.61
N GLY A 216 -2.62 -12.40 -2.13
CA GLY A 216 -3.52 -12.43 -0.97
C GLY A 216 -2.76 -12.53 0.35
N LEU A 217 -2.44 -13.73 0.80
CA LEU A 217 -1.85 -13.96 2.11
C LEU A 217 -0.42 -13.45 2.25
N LEU A 218 -0.19 -12.65 3.29
CA LEU A 218 1.12 -12.21 3.75
C LEU A 218 1.46 -12.87 5.08
N GLN A 219 2.73 -12.82 5.49
CA GLN A 219 3.09 -13.21 6.85
C GLN A 219 2.46 -12.24 7.86
N PRO A 220 2.05 -12.73 9.05
CA PRO A 220 1.47 -11.87 10.09
C PRO A 220 2.41 -10.71 10.46
N TYR A 221 1.91 -9.49 10.37
CA TYR A 221 2.65 -8.32 10.86
C TYR A 221 2.53 -8.20 12.38
N HIS A 222 1.35 -8.48 12.90
CA HIS A 222 1.06 -8.57 14.34
C HIS A 222 0.59 -9.97 14.71
N HIS A 223 1.15 -10.56 15.74
CA HIS A 223 0.70 -11.86 16.23
C HIS A 223 -0.52 -11.68 17.13
N GLY A 224 -1.65 -12.29 16.77
CA GLY A 224 -2.90 -12.12 17.49
C GLY A 224 -3.98 -13.12 17.09
N GLY A 225 -5.21 -12.64 16.92
CA GLY A 225 -6.34 -13.45 16.46
C GLY A 225 -6.30 -13.73 14.96
N SER A 226 -7.42 -14.29 14.45
CA SER A 226 -7.57 -14.64 13.02
C SER A 226 -8.22 -13.53 12.18
N GLN A 227 -8.29 -12.30 12.70
CA GLN A 227 -8.76 -11.13 11.95
C GLN A 227 -7.82 -10.86 10.77
N GLU A 228 -8.34 -10.22 9.73
CA GLU A 228 -7.61 -9.95 8.49
C GLU A 228 -6.83 -11.17 7.98
N PHE A 229 -7.50 -12.34 7.97
CA PHE A 229 -6.94 -13.63 7.53
C PHE A 229 -5.76 -14.13 8.38
N GLY A 230 -5.57 -13.59 9.59
CA GLY A 230 -4.49 -13.95 10.50
C GLY A 230 -3.18 -13.18 10.27
N MET A 231 -3.26 -12.09 9.53
CA MET A 231 -2.12 -11.23 9.14
C MET A 231 -1.88 -10.05 10.10
#